data_6d743cf4ef04ed3cdfe92a3a30e41505
#
_entry.id   6d743cf4ef04ed3cdfe92a3a30e41505
#
_cell.length_a   1.000
_cell.length_b   1.000
_cell.length_c   1.000
_cell.angle_alpha   90.00
_cell.angle_beta   90.00
_cell.angle_gamma   90.00
#
_symmetry.space_group_name_H-M   'P 1'
#
loop_
_entity.id
_entity.type
_entity.pdbx_description
1 polymer ?
#
loop_
_entity_poly.entity_id
_entity_poly.type
_entity_poly.pdbx_seq_one_letter_code
_entity_poly.pdbx_strand_id
1 'polypeptide(L)'
;MTGLLNTNNGEEPISAKKRVNILMVDDQPAKLLTYEVMLRDLDENLIKAPSAKEALTILLKMDIAVVLLDVSMPEIDGFELADMIRQHPRFEETAIIFISAVRMRDADRLKGYKRGGVDYISAPVVPELLRAKVRVFADVYRKSRQLEDLNETLRARSTRLIEAQDAERRRIARELHDGLQQDLAAAKLTLVGSLSEEDPRSRESVTEAVGIIDRATMQVRSMSHLLHPPLLDQGGLVCALRWYLGGLTKRSGIESSLELAPVDFPRLIPHLETAVFRIVQECLTNIFRHAEAHKAWVNLALEEERLAVSVRDDGRGIGEGIAEFRPDRIGIGIAGMRQRVAELGGQCQLSRANPGTLVEITIPLLNDSIREKPEKSVSAV
;
A
#
# COMPACT_ATOMS: atom_id res chain seq x y z
N MET A 1 16.00 54.90 -10.34
CA MET A 1 14.69 54.34 -10.77
C MET A 1 14.56 52.94 -10.18
N THR A 2 13.76 52.86 -9.16
CA THR A 2 13.58 51.76 -8.21
C THR A 2 12.49 50.79 -8.76
N GLY A 3 12.86 49.57 -9.07
CA GLY A 3 11.94 48.52 -9.49
C GLY A 3 11.64 47.60 -8.32
N LEU A 4 10.41 47.70 -7.80
CA LEU A 4 9.86 46.91 -6.72
C LEU A 4 9.65 45.45 -7.19
N LEU A 5 10.33 44.52 -6.55
CA LEU A 5 10.04 43.09 -6.62
C LEU A 5 8.77 42.79 -5.79
N ASN A 6 7.72 42.51 -6.49
CA ASN A 6 6.43 42.08 -5.93
C ASN A 6 6.49 40.56 -5.67
N THR A 7 6.87 40.18 -4.45
CA THR A 7 6.75 38.79 -3.98
C THR A 7 5.29 38.50 -3.65
N ASN A 8 4.57 37.96 -4.59
CA ASN A 8 3.23 37.46 -4.40
C ASN A 8 3.34 36.12 -3.62
N ASN A 9 3.27 36.22 -2.29
CA ASN A 9 3.03 35.08 -1.42
C ASN A 9 1.63 34.56 -1.76
N GLY A 10 1.56 33.45 -2.51
CA GLY A 10 0.35 32.69 -2.69
C GLY A 10 -0.10 32.06 -1.36
N GLU A 11 -0.78 32.83 -0.54
CA GLU A 11 -1.63 32.27 0.51
C GLU A 11 -2.74 31.51 -0.22
N GLU A 12 -2.65 30.19 -0.23
CA GLU A 12 -3.78 29.32 -0.58
C GLU A 12 -4.96 29.74 0.32
N PRO A 13 -6.18 29.94 -0.24
CA PRO A 13 -7.32 30.29 0.55
C PRO A 13 -7.55 29.20 1.60
N ILE A 14 -7.59 29.60 2.87
CA ILE A 14 -7.95 28.77 4.01
C ILE A 14 -9.17 27.94 3.59
N SER A 15 -8.98 26.63 3.42
CA SER A 15 -10.00 25.70 2.96
C SER A 15 -11.28 25.94 3.74
N ALA A 16 -12.35 26.34 3.04
CA ALA A 16 -13.64 26.59 3.64
C ALA A 16 -14.03 25.35 4.47
N LYS A 17 -14.32 25.55 5.74
CA LYS A 17 -14.70 24.50 6.69
C LYS A 17 -15.80 23.64 6.07
N LYS A 18 -15.53 22.40 5.68
CA LYS A 18 -16.53 21.48 5.13
C LYS A 18 -17.57 21.20 6.21
N ARG A 19 -18.81 21.59 5.97
CA ARG A 19 -19.93 21.37 6.90
C ARG A 19 -20.15 19.87 7.07
N VAL A 20 -20.43 19.44 8.30
CA VAL A 20 -20.83 18.07 8.60
C VAL A 20 -22.31 17.99 8.93
N ASN A 21 -22.89 16.82 8.82
CA ASN A 21 -24.30 16.60 9.10
C ASN A 21 -24.50 16.24 10.57
N ILE A 22 -25.41 16.95 11.25
CA ILE A 22 -25.83 16.73 12.64
C ILE A 22 -27.27 16.30 12.58
N LEU A 23 -27.60 15.10 13.03
CA LEU A 23 -28.94 14.56 13.08
C LEU A 23 -29.54 14.77 14.47
N MET A 24 -30.69 15.42 14.55
CA MET A 24 -31.45 15.66 15.79
C MET A 24 -32.69 14.77 15.77
N VAL A 25 -32.82 13.88 16.76
CA VAL A 25 -33.91 12.90 16.85
C VAL A 25 -34.69 13.10 18.14
N ASP A 26 -35.95 13.50 18.02
CA ASP A 26 -36.86 13.73 19.12
C ASP A 26 -38.30 13.69 18.59
N ASP A 27 -39.24 13.06 19.30
CA ASP A 27 -40.63 12.92 18.90
C ASP A 27 -41.41 14.26 19.04
N GLN A 28 -40.83 15.25 19.73
CA GLN A 28 -41.47 16.56 19.97
C GLN A 28 -40.87 17.60 18.99
N PRO A 29 -41.64 18.07 18.00
CA PRO A 29 -41.19 19.10 17.04
C PRO A 29 -40.68 20.39 17.68
N ALA A 30 -41.23 20.76 18.82
CA ALA A 30 -40.81 21.95 19.56
C ALA A 30 -39.39 21.83 20.10
N LYS A 31 -38.98 20.66 20.57
CA LYS A 31 -37.61 20.39 21.01
C LYS A 31 -36.64 20.39 19.82
N LEU A 32 -37.00 19.76 18.68
CA LEU A 32 -36.20 19.80 17.46
C LEU A 32 -35.93 21.23 16.98
N LEU A 33 -36.95 22.09 17.05
CA LEU A 33 -36.79 23.52 16.74
C LEU A 33 -35.85 24.20 17.73
N THR A 34 -35.98 23.88 19.02
CA THR A 34 -35.15 24.44 20.08
C THR A 34 -33.65 24.04 19.85
N TYR A 35 -33.37 22.78 19.56
CA TYR A 35 -32.01 22.33 19.26
C TYR A 35 -31.45 23.01 18.00
N GLU A 36 -32.26 23.16 16.97
CA GLU A 36 -31.86 23.87 15.75
C GLU A 36 -31.43 25.32 16.04
N VAL A 37 -32.23 26.05 16.85
CA VAL A 37 -31.88 27.43 17.25
C VAL A 37 -30.59 27.45 18.06
N MET A 38 -30.43 26.52 19.02
CA MET A 38 -29.24 26.42 19.85
C MET A 38 -27.96 26.12 19.04
N LEU A 39 -28.04 25.34 17.93
CA LEU A 39 -26.92 24.90 17.16
C LEU A 39 -26.65 25.76 15.92
N ARG A 40 -27.48 26.70 15.58
CA ARG A 40 -27.35 27.54 14.36
C ARG A 40 -25.99 28.20 14.22
N ASP A 41 -25.39 28.64 15.31
CA ASP A 41 -24.07 29.31 15.33
C ASP A 41 -22.89 28.38 15.00
N LEU A 42 -23.09 27.06 14.92
CA LEU A 42 -22.06 26.15 14.55
C LEU A 42 -21.77 26.13 13.05
N ASP A 43 -22.70 26.66 12.25
CA ASP A 43 -22.62 26.66 10.76
C ASP A 43 -22.46 25.27 10.16
N GLU A 44 -23.13 24.25 10.74
CA GLU A 44 -23.19 22.88 10.28
C GLU A 44 -24.56 22.55 9.66
N ASN A 45 -24.69 21.43 8.97
CA ASN A 45 -25.96 20.99 8.40
C ASN A 45 -26.80 20.31 9.49
N LEU A 46 -27.91 20.94 9.87
CA LEU A 46 -28.83 20.46 10.91
C LEU A 46 -29.98 19.69 10.25
N ILE A 47 -30.16 18.44 10.63
CA ILE A 47 -31.16 17.53 10.05
C ILE A 47 -32.08 17.09 11.20
N LYS A 48 -33.37 17.09 10.97
CA LYS A 48 -34.37 16.70 11.97
C LYS A 48 -34.99 15.36 11.61
N ALA A 49 -35.20 14.52 12.61
CA ALA A 49 -35.97 13.30 12.52
C ALA A 49 -36.96 13.21 13.68
N PRO A 50 -38.27 13.22 13.44
CA PRO A 50 -39.29 13.10 14.46
C PRO A 50 -39.54 11.69 14.97
N SER A 51 -38.79 10.70 14.47
CA SER A 51 -38.90 9.30 14.88
C SER A 51 -37.64 8.52 14.63
N ALA A 52 -37.47 7.39 15.32
CA ALA A 52 -36.38 6.43 15.10
C ALA A 52 -36.36 5.91 13.65
N LYS A 53 -37.52 5.64 13.06
CA LYS A 53 -37.62 5.13 11.66
C LYS A 53 -37.11 6.15 10.64
N GLU A 54 -37.44 7.43 10.84
CA GLU A 54 -36.92 8.48 9.95
C GLU A 54 -35.44 8.71 10.15
N ALA A 55 -34.95 8.66 11.40
CA ALA A 55 -33.51 8.72 11.70
C ALA A 55 -32.72 7.63 11.00
N LEU A 56 -33.17 6.38 11.03
CA LEU A 56 -32.53 5.27 10.31
C LEU A 56 -32.55 5.49 8.79
N THR A 57 -33.67 6.00 8.27
CA THR A 57 -33.78 6.29 6.82
C THR A 57 -32.78 7.36 6.39
N ILE A 58 -32.54 8.40 7.22
CA ILE A 58 -31.58 9.45 6.97
C ILE A 58 -30.14 8.92 7.06
N LEU A 59 -29.84 8.13 8.09
CA LEU A 59 -28.52 7.51 8.28
C LEU A 59 -28.11 6.64 7.07
N LEU A 60 -29.05 5.90 6.49
CA LEU A 60 -28.79 5.07 5.31
C LEU A 60 -28.48 5.90 4.05
N LYS A 61 -28.98 7.14 3.96
CA LYS A 61 -28.84 8.00 2.77
C LYS A 61 -27.63 8.92 2.80
N MET A 62 -27.17 9.29 3.99
CA MET A 62 -26.07 10.27 4.12
C MET A 62 -25.21 10.00 5.34
N ASP A 63 -23.98 10.46 5.30
CA ASP A 63 -23.06 10.36 6.42
C ASP A 63 -23.39 11.38 7.49
N ILE A 64 -23.50 10.93 8.73
CA ILE A 64 -23.85 11.73 9.89
C ILE A 64 -22.67 11.74 10.86
N ALA A 65 -22.19 12.91 11.24
CA ALA A 65 -21.10 13.07 12.18
C ALA A 65 -21.56 12.93 13.64
N VAL A 66 -22.72 13.52 13.97
CA VAL A 66 -23.26 13.54 15.32
C VAL A 66 -24.76 13.29 15.28
N VAL A 67 -25.23 12.40 16.15
CA VAL A 67 -26.65 12.18 16.43
C VAL A 67 -26.95 12.71 17.80
N LEU A 68 -27.86 13.68 17.90
CA LEU A 68 -28.52 14.11 19.16
C LEU A 68 -29.78 13.28 19.31
N LEU A 69 -29.88 12.49 20.36
CA LEU A 69 -30.91 11.48 20.50
C LEU A 69 -31.65 11.64 21.82
N ASP A 70 -32.94 11.95 21.74
CA ASP A 70 -33.78 11.88 22.91
C ASP A 70 -33.94 10.43 23.37
N VAL A 71 -33.86 10.23 24.67
CA VAL A 71 -33.99 8.89 25.27
C VAL A 71 -35.45 8.44 25.31
N SER A 72 -36.38 9.35 25.53
CA SER A 72 -37.78 9.04 25.82
C SER A 72 -38.66 9.25 24.60
N MET A 73 -38.54 8.36 23.61
CA MET A 73 -39.38 8.39 22.40
C MET A 73 -40.37 7.22 22.39
N PRO A 74 -41.55 7.39 21.73
CA PRO A 74 -42.51 6.29 21.55
C PRO A 74 -42.01 5.24 20.54
N GLU A 75 -42.54 4.03 20.63
CA GLU A 75 -42.26 2.87 19.79
C GLU A 75 -40.84 2.29 19.96
N ILE A 76 -39.82 3.06 19.64
CA ILE A 76 -38.40 2.69 19.76
C ILE A 76 -37.76 3.80 20.62
N ASP A 77 -37.22 3.42 21.77
CA ASP A 77 -36.53 4.35 22.64
C ASP A 77 -35.15 4.74 22.11
N GLY A 78 -34.56 5.82 22.67
CA GLY A 78 -33.25 6.30 22.19
C GLY A 78 -32.14 5.30 22.40
N PHE A 79 -32.22 4.42 23.39
CA PHE A 79 -31.17 3.39 23.61
C PHE A 79 -31.30 2.27 22.60
N GLU A 80 -32.52 1.83 22.27
CA GLU A 80 -32.76 0.84 21.24
C GLU A 80 -32.29 1.35 19.87
N LEU A 81 -32.58 2.60 19.55
CA LEU A 81 -32.09 3.20 18.29
C LEU A 81 -30.57 3.28 18.27
N ALA A 82 -29.90 3.61 19.37
CA ALA A 82 -28.45 3.63 19.44
C ALA A 82 -27.85 2.23 19.22
N ASP A 83 -28.44 1.19 19.80
CA ASP A 83 -28.04 -0.20 19.57
C ASP A 83 -28.17 -0.58 18.08
N MET A 84 -29.27 -0.20 17.41
CA MET A 84 -29.47 -0.44 15.98
C MET A 84 -28.43 0.29 15.12
N ILE A 85 -28.09 1.53 15.47
CA ILE A 85 -27.05 2.31 14.78
C ILE A 85 -25.68 1.61 14.91
N ARG A 86 -25.31 1.14 16.11
CA ARG A 86 -24.03 0.50 16.39
C ARG A 86 -23.87 -0.90 15.76
N GLN A 87 -24.95 -1.60 15.49
CA GLN A 87 -24.93 -2.89 14.80
C GLN A 87 -24.51 -2.76 13.33
N HIS A 88 -24.54 -1.56 12.74
CA HIS A 88 -24.20 -1.36 11.36
C HIS A 88 -22.78 -0.76 11.22
N PRO A 89 -21.81 -1.46 10.56
CA PRO A 89 -20.42 -1.02 10.47
C PRO A 89 -20.23 0.40 9.92
N ARG A 90 -21.11 0.84 9.01
CA ARG A 90 -21.04 2.18 8.39
C ARG A 90 -21.17 3.32 9.40
N PHE A 91 -21.82 3.07 10.55
CA PHE A 91 -22.12 4.11 11.54
C PHE A 91 -21.24 4.03 12.79
N GLU A 92 -20.16 3.25 12.73
CA GLU A 92 -19.26 3.02 13.86
C GLU A 92 -18.63 4.35 14.35
N GLU A 93 -18.28 5.25 13.44
CA GLU A 93 -17.68 6.55 13.76
C GLU A 93 -18.70 7.66 14.13
N THR A 94 -20.00 7.41 13.95
CA THR A 94 -21.03 8.40 14.26
C THR A 94 -21.12 8.64 15.77
N ALA A 95 -20.90 9.87 16.23
CA ALA A 95 -21.02 10.20 17.64
C ALA A 95 -22.50 10.29 18.07
N ILE A 96 -22.91 9.52 19.08
CA ILE A 96 -24.26 9.56 19.64
C ILE A 96 -24.23 10.30 20.99
N ILE A 97 -24.96 11.41 21.08
CA ILE A 97 -25.14 12.19 22.29
C ILE A 97 -26.58 12.04 22.74
N PHE A 98 -26.78 11.42 23.89
CA PHE A 98 -28.13 11.30 24.47
C PHE A 98 -28.58 12.59 25.14
N ILE A 99 -29.85 12.96 24.94
CA ILE A 99 -30.52 14.04 25.65
C ILE A 99 -31.61 13.43 26.54
N SER A 100 -31.60 13.69 27.84
CA SER A 100 -32.58 13.09 28.75
C SER A 100 -33.11 14.10 29.79
N ALA A 101 -34.43 14.12 29.96
CA ALA A 101 -35.10 14.89 30.99
C ALA A 101 -35.03 14.25 32.39
N VAL A 102 -34.73 12.95 32.46
CA VAL A 102 -34.63 12.24 33.72
C VAL A 102 -33.21 12.41 34.28
N ARG A 103 -33.10 12.78 35.59
CA ARG A 103 -31.81 12.69 36.31
C ARG A 103 -31.36 11.23 36.27
N MET A 104 -30.53 10.87 35.27
CA MET A 104 -30.01 9.55 35.16
C MET A 104 -29.14 9.21 36.35
N ARG A 105 -29.42 8.08 36.98
CA ARG A 105 -28.51 7.47 37.96
C ARG A 105 -27.25 7.05 37.23
N ASP A 106 -26.12 7.01 37.93
CA ASP A 106 -24.83 6.60 37.32
C ASP A 106 -24.92 5.25 36.60
N ALA A 107 -25.79 4.35 37.05
CA ALA A 107 -26.10 3.08 36.40
C ALA A 107 -26.70 3.22 34.98
N ASP A 108 -27.52 4.23 34.75
CA ASP A 108 -28.17 4.47 33.46
C ASP A 108 -27.22 5.15 32.47
N ARG A 109 -26.32 6.01 32.96
CA ARG A 109 -25.19 6.54 32.18
C ARG A 109 -24.26 5.43 31.71
N LEU A 110 -23.94 4.50 32.61
CA LEU A 110 -23.09 3.35 32.29
C LEU A 110 -23.72 2.43 31.22
N LYS A 111 -25.05 2.26 31.24
CA LYS A 111 -25.78 1.53 30.20
C LYS A 111 -25.67 2.20 28.85
N GLY A 112 -25.79 3.51 28.76
CA GLY A 112 -25.69 4.22 27.50
C GLY A 112 -24.28 4.23 26.91
N TYR A 113 -23.23 4.36 27.74
CA TYR A 113 -21.86 4.17 27.27
C TYR A 113 -21.60 2.74 26.75
N LYS A 114 -22.17 1.72 27.41
CA LYS A 114 -22.09 0.32 26.93
C LYS A 114 -22.85 0.09 25.61
N ARG A 115 -23.84 0.91 25.30
CA ARG A 115 -24.64 0.87 24.06
C ARG A 115 -24.10 1.82 22.98
N GLY A 116 -22.87 2.28 23.13
CA GLY A 116 -22.17 3.08 22.12
C GLY A 116 -22.47 4.56 22.12
N GLY A 117 -23.18 5.09 23.12
CA GLY A 117 -23.26 6.53 23.36
C GLY A 117 -21.91 7.07 23.77
N VAL A 118 -21.51 8.20 23.17
CA VAL A 118 -20.23 8.86 23.51
C VAL A 118 -20.40 9.90 24.59
N ASP A 119 -21.63 10.43 24.78
CA ASP A 119 -21.89 11.48 25.76
C ASP A 119 -23.37 11.63 26.14
N TYR A 120 -23.64 12.44 27.18
CA TYR A 120 -24.95 12.73 27.72
C TYR A 120 -25.13 14.21 27.99
N ILE A 121 -26.39 14.71 27.77
CA ILE A 121 -26.82 16.04 28.13
C ILE A 121 -28.14 15.94 28.92
N SER A 122 -28.18 16.47 30.14
CA SER A 122 -29.40 16.52 30.95
C SER A 122 -30.28 17.69 30.55
N ALA A 123 -31.59 17.47 30.50
CA ALA A 123 -32.54 18.58 30.39
C ALA A 123 -32.73 19.24 31.75
N PRO A 124 -32.95 20.57 31.81
CA PRO A 124 -33.01 21.48 30.67
C PRO A 124 -31.66 21.67 30.01
N VAL A 125 -31.64 21.60 28.66
CA VAL A 125 -30.41 21.70 27.87
C VAL A 125 -29.84 23.12 27.95
N VAL A 126 -28.58 23.20 28.37
CA VAL A 126 -27.81 24.46 28.37
C VAL A 126 -27.20 24.67 26.97
N PRO A 127 -27.56 25.76 26.26
CA PRO A 127 -27.14 25.97 24.87
C PRO A 127 -25.62 25.94 24.66
N GLU A 128 -24.84 26.54 25.57
CA GLU A 128 -23.38 26.59 25.51
C GLU A 128 -22.77 25.21 25.63
N LEU A 129 -23.32 24.35 26.51
CA LEU A 129 -22.86 22.99 26.72
C LEU A 129 -23.15 22.11 25.49
N LEU A 130 -24.38 22.25 24.94
CA LEU A 130 -24.76 21.52 23.71
C LEU A 130 -23.83 21.89 22.54
N ARG A 131 -23.64 23.21 22.30
CA ARG A 131 -22.74 23.69 21.24
C ARG A 131 -21.32 23.20 21.43
N ALA A 132 -20.76 23.25 22.64
CA ALA A 132 -19.41 22.81 22.93
C ALA A 132 -19.23 21.33 22.64
N LYS A 133 -20.15 20.47 23.10
CA LYS A 133 -20.09 19.04 22.86
C LYS A 133 -20.23 18.70 21.39
N VAL A 134 -21.23 19.21 20.70
CA VAL A 134 -21.46 18.99 19.27
C VAL A 134 -20.26 19.44 18.44
N ARG A 135 -19.66 20.59 18.75
CA ARG A 135 -18.47 21.11 18.07
C ARG A 135 -17.30 20.15 18.17
N VAL A 136 -17.02 19.63 19.36
CA VAL A 136 -15.90 18.68 19.58
C VAL A 136 -16.08 17.44 18.71
N PHE A 137 -17.23 16.81 18.71
CA PHE A 137 -17.48 15.61 17.93
C PHE A 137 -17.52 15.88 16.42
N ALA A 138 -18.08 17.00 16.00
CA ALA A 138 -18.05 17.44 14.61
C ALA A 138 -16.60 17.66 14.11
N ASP A 139 -15.73 18.24 14.95
CA ASP A 139 -14.32 18.45 14.62
C ASP A 139 -13.53 17.15 14.61
N VAL A 140 -13.79 16.20 15.52
CA VAL A 140 -13.19 14.87 15.51
C VAL A 140 -13.56 14.12 14.24
N TYR A 141 -14.85 14.08 13.89
CA TYR A 141 -15.34 13.42 12.66
C TYR A 141 -14.68 14.02 11.40
N ARG A 142 -14.61 15.35 11.32
CA ARG A 142 -13.99 16.05 10.19
C ARG A 142 -12.52 15.71 10.04
N LYS A 143 -11.77 15.64 11.16
CA LYS A 143 -10.35 15.26 11.16
C LYS A 143 -10.17 13.80 10.78
N SER A 144 -11.03 12.90 11.25
CA SER A 144 -11.00 11.48 10.84
C SER A 144 -11.16 11.34 9.33
N ARG A 145 -12.17 11.97 8.76
CA ARG A 145 -12.41 11.98 7.31
C ARG A 145 -11.25 12.59 6.51
N GLN A 146 -10.68 13.68 6.99
CA GLN A 146 -9.50 14.28 6.32
C GLN A 146 -8.28 13.35 6.33
N LEU A 147 -8.07 12.62 7.43
CA LEU A 147 -7.00 11.63 7.52
C LEU A 147 -7.23 10.44 6.57
N GLU A 148 -8.48 9.98 6.44
CA GLU A 148 -8.83 8.92 5.49
C GLU A 148 -8.58 9.37 4.06
N ASP A 149 -9.11 10.51 3.64
CA ASP A 149 -8.92 11.09 2.29
C ASP A 149 -7.42 11.28 1.97
N LEU A 150 -6.64 11.75 2.96
CA LEU A 150 -5.20 11.93 2.80
C LEU A 150 -4.48 10.59 2.65
N ASN A 151 -4.85 9.58 3.46
CA ASN A 151 -4.27 8.24 3.37
C ASN A 151 -4.55 7.59 2.01
N GLU A 152 -5.78 7.71 1.50
CA GLU A 152 -6.13 7.21 0.16
C GLU A 152 -5.31 7.92 -0.92
N THR A 153 -5.18 9.24 -0.84
CA THR A 153 -4.37 10.04 -1.76
C THR A 153 -2.91 9.63 -1.73
N LEU A 154 -2.33 9.44 -0.53
CA LEU A 154 -0.95 9.00 -0.37
C LEU A 154 -0.72 7.59 -0.93
N ARG A 155 -1.65 6.67 -0.69
CA ARG A 155 -1.60 5.32 -1.25
C ARG A 155 -1.60 5.37 -2.78
N ALA A 156 -2.54 6.09 -3.38
CA ALA A 156 -2.63 6.24 -4.84
C ALA A 156 -1.36 6.87 -5.45
N ARG A 157 -0.76 7.87 -4.78
CA ARG A 157 0.50 8.48 -5.23
C ARG A 157 1.67 7.52 -5.13
N SER A 158 1.74 6.75 -4.03
CA SER A 158 2.79 5.75 -3.83
C SER A 158 2.77 4.67 -4.91
N THR A 159 1.57 4.15 -5.23
CA THR A 159 1.38 3.17 -6.33
C THR A 159 1.90 3.72 -7.65
N ARG A 160 1.50 4.95 -8.03
CA ARG A 160 1.97 5.58 -9.28
C ARG A 160 3.49 5.77 -9.32
N LEU A 161 4.12 6.11 -8.20
CA LEU A 161 5.57 6.24 -8.14
C LEU A 161 6.28 4.90 -8.34
N ILE A 162 5.77 3.82 -7.77
CA ILE A 162 6.30 2.47 -7.93
C ILE A 162 6.20 2.04 -9.40
N GLU A 163 5.04 2.23 -10.03
CA GLU A 163 4.82 1.91 -11.44
C GLU A 163 5.75 2.71 -12.36
N ALA A 164 5.88 4.02 -12.13
CA ALA A 164 6.77 4.88 -12.89
C ALA A 164 8.25 4.45 -12.72
N GLN A 165 8.67 4.08 -11.52
CA GLN A 165 10.02 3.59 -11.26
C GLN A 165 10.30 2.27 -11.98
N ASP A 166 9.33 1.34 -11.98
CA ASP A 166 9.49 0.06 -12.68
C ASP A 166 9.47 0.23 -14.21
N ALA A 167 8.66 1.17 -14.72
CA ALA A 167 8.67 1.53 -16.14
C ALA A 167 10.02 2.14 -16.55
N GLU A 168 10.57 3.04 -15.74
CA GLU A 168 11.87 3.67 -16.00
C GLU A 168 13.02 2.65 -15.94
N ARG A 169 13.00 1.75 -14.96
CA ARG A 169 13.99 0.64 -14.88
C ARG A 169 13.96 -0.24 -16.13
N ARG A 170 12.75 -0.56 -16.63
CA ARG A 170 12.59 -1.32 -17.88
C ARG A 170 13.11 -0.56 -19.10
N ARG A 171 12.86 0.77 -19.14
CA ARG A 171 13.34 1.63 -20.22
C ARG A 171 14.87 1.66 -20.25
N ILE A 172 15.50 1.95 -19.10
CA ILE A 172 16.96 1.99 -18.98
C ILE A 172 17.58 0.64 -19.31
N ALA A 173 17.00 -0.46 -18.82
CA ALA A 173 17.50 -1.80 -19.12
C ALA A 173 17.51 -2.10 -20.63
N ARG A 174 16.45 -1.70 -21.35
CA ARG A 174 16.39 -1.87 -22.82
C ARG A 174 17.39 -0.99 -23.54
N GLU A 175 17.53 0.28 -23.16
CA GLU A 175 18.52 1.19 -23.74
C GLU A 175 19.95 0.69 -23.56
N LEU A 176 20.27 0.15 -22.37
CA LEU A 176 21.57 -0.48 -22.11
C LEU A 176 21.77 -1.75 -22.92
N HIS A 177 20.72 -2.56 -23.07
CA HIS A 177 20.81 -3.83 -23.80
C HIS A 177 20.92 -3.61 -25.31
N ASP A 178 20.04 -2.81 -25.88
CA ASP A 178 19.89 -2.67 -27.32
C ASP A 178 20.88 -1.64 -27.91
N GLY A 179 21.15 -0.55 -27.20
CA GLY A 179 22.06 0.50 -27.65
C GLY A 179 23.52 0.17 -27.32
N LEU A 180 23.87 0.27 -26.06
CA LEU A 180 25.28 0.23 -25.64
C LEU A 180 25.95 -1.12 -25.89
N GLN A 181 25.23 -2.24 -25.79
CA GLN A 181 25.81 -3.55 -26.13
C GLN A 181 26.08 -3.70 -27.63
N GLN A 182 25.20 -3.17 -28.47
CA GLN A 182 25.39 -3.19 -29.92
C GLN A 182 26.57 -2.32 -30.33
N ASP A 183 26.70 -1.12 -29.75
CA ASP A 183 27.81 -0.21 -30.02
C ASP A 183 29.14 -0.80 -29.61
N LEU A 184 29.21 -1.45 -28.43
CA LEU A 184 30.42 -2.16 -27.98
C LEU A 184 30.75 -3.33 -28.87
N ALA A 185 29.77 -4.10 -29.34
CA ALA A 185 29.99 -5.22 -30.26
C ALA A 185 30.48 -4.71 -31.62
N ALA A 186 29.94 -3.62 -32.16
CA ALA A 186 30.42 -3.01 -33.40
C ALA A 186 31.82 -2.48 -33.26
N ALA A 187 32.15 -1.77 -32.15
CA ALA A 187 33.49 -1.30 -31.88
C ALA A 187 34.54 -2.48 -31.81
N LYS A 188 34.13 -3.56 -31.14
CA LYS A 188 34.97 -4.77 -31.07
C LYS A 188 35.25 -5.38 -32.45
N LEU A 189 34.21 -5.51 -33.29
CA LEU A 189 34.34 -6.04 -34.66
C LEU A 189 35.24 -5.15 -35.51
N THR A 190 35.10 -3.80 -35.39
CA THR A 190 35.95 -2.86 -36.11
C THR A 190 37.42 -3.00 -35.71
N LEU A 191 37.69 -3.11 -34.40
CA LEU A 191 39.06 -3.31 -33.89
C LEU A 191 39.66 -4.63 -34.35
N VAL A 192 38.90 -5.72 -34.26
CA VAL A 192 39.38 -7.04 -34.71
C VAL A 192 39.63 -7.03 -36.23
N GLY A 193 38.76 -6.35 -37.00
CA GLY A 193 38.91 -6.24 -38.46
C GLY A 193 40.11 -5.35 -38.89
N SER A 194 40.61 -4.48 -38.02
CA SER A 194 41.78 -3.65 -38.28
C SER A 194 43.12 -4.29 -37.92
N LEU A 195 43.12 -5.53 -37.42
CA LEU A 195 44.35 -6.28 -37.15
C LEU A 195 45.10 -6.55 -38.43
N SER A 196 46.28 -5.92 -38.60
CA SER A 196 47.24 -6.20 -39.66
C SER A 196 48.26 -7.23 -39.15
N GLU A 197 48.69 -8.15 -40.03
CA GLU A 197 49.66 -9.19 -39.64
C GLU A 197 51.10 -8.65 -39.44
N GLU A 198 51.38 -7.42 -39.85
CA GLU A 198 52.74 -6.90 -40.01
C GLU A 198 53.31 -6.13 -38.79
N ASP A 199 52.48 -5.72 -37.78
CA ASP A 199 52.98 -4.99 -36.58
C ASP A 199 52.58 -5.65 -35.26
N PRO A 200 53.54 -6.30 -34.53
CA PRO A 200 53.26 -6.93 -33.24
C PRO A 200 52.75 -5.99 -32.15
N ARG A 201 53.18 -4.72 -32.13
CA ARG A 201 52.75 -3.71 -31.14
C ARG A 201 51.30 -3.27 -31.37
N SER A 202 50.92 -3.15 -32.65
CA SER A 202 49.56 -2.87 -33.02
C SER A 202 48.62 -3.99 -32.58
N ARG A 203 49.04 -5.24 -32.74
CA ARG A 203 48.29 -6.43 -32.32
C ARG A 203 48.08 -6.50 -30.80
N GLU A 204 49.10 -6.16 -30.00
CA GLU A 204 48.99 -6.12 -28.54
C GLU A 204 48.00 -5.04 -28.06
N SER A 205 48.09 -3.83 -28.60
CA SER A 205 47.18 -2.71 -28.29
C SER A 205 45.71 -3.00 -28.66
N VAL A 206 45.50 -3.64 -29.82
CA VAL A 206 44.13 -4.06 -30.22
C VAL A 206 43.60 -5.18 -29.31
N THR A 207 44.43 -6.11 -28.91
CA THR A 207 44.04 -7.19 -27.99
C THR A 207 43.65 -6.63 -26.62
N GLU A 208 44.40 -5.65 -26.12
CA GLU A 208 44.07 -4.95 -24.88
C GLU A 208 42.76 -4.18 -24.99
N ALA A 209 42.55 -3.44 -26.08
CA ALA A 209 41.31 -2.70 -26.35
C ALA A 209 40.10 -3.65 -26.43
N VAL A 210 40.20 -4.77 -27.10
CA VAL A 210 39.17 -5.82 -27.15
C VAL A 210 38.85 -6.32 -25.76
N GLY A 211 39.89 -6.54 -24.93
CA GLY A 211 39.68 -6.97 -23.53
C GLY A 211 38.94 -5.92 -22.68
N ILE A 212 39.19 -4.63 -22.92
CA ILE A 212 38.44 -3.54 -22.27
C ILE A 212 36.96 -3.55 -22.70
N ILE A 213 36.69 -3.70 -24.01
CA ILE A 213 35.34 -3.75 -24.55
C ILE A 213 34.58 -4.98 -24.01
N ASP A 214 35.22 -6.13 -23.90
CA ASP A 214 34.59 -7.33 -23.34
C ASP A 214 34.20 -7.12 -21.85
N ARG A 215 35.07 -6.49 -21.06
CA ARG A 215 34.77 -6.16 -19.68
C ARG A 215 33.62 -5.15 -19.60
N ALA A 216 33.62 -4.10 -20.42
CA ALA A 216 32.54 -3.11 -20.46
C ALA A 216 31.20 -3.76 -20.86
N THR A 217 31.22 -4.64 -21.87
CA THR A 217 30.03 -5.40 -22.31
C THR A 217 29.46 -6.26 -21.17
N MET A 218 30.32 -6.93 -20.42
CA MET A 218 29.88 -7.72 -19.26
C MET A 218 29.30 -6.84 -18.15
N GLN A 219 29.85 -5.65 -17.90
CA GLN A 219 29.32 -4.71 -16.92
C GLN A 219 27.95 -4.18 -17.34
N VAL A 220 27.80 -3.73 -18.58
CA VAL A 220 26.52 -3.25 -19.13
C VAL A 220 25.46 -4.34 -19.07
N ARG A 221 25.79 -5.56 -19.48
CA ARG A 221 24.89 -6.71 -19.38
C ARG A 221 24.46 -6.96 -17.93
N SER A 222 25.39 -6.92 -16.99
CA SER A 222 25.09 -7.10 -15.56
C SER A 222 24.17 -6.00 -15.03
N MET A 223 24.39 -4.73 -15.40
CA MET A 223 23.55 -3.59 -14.99
C MET A 223 22.14 -3.69 -15.58
N SER A 224 22.02 -3.97 -16.88
CA SER A 224 20.74 -4.19 -17.55
C SER A 224 19.91 -5.26 -16.86
N HIS A 225 20.52 -6.40 -16.57
CA HIS A 225 19.85 -7.51 -15.89
C HIS A 225 19.49 -7.22 -14.42
N LEU A 226 20.24 -6.35 -13.73
CA LEU A 226 19.87 -5.90 -12.37
C LEU A 226 18.69 -4.95 -12.39
N LEU A 227 18.61 -4.09 -13.41
CA LEU A 227 17.52 -3.14 -13.58
C LEU A 227 16.21 -3.84 -14.01
N HIS A 228 16.23 -4.66 -15.02
CA HIS A 228 15.11 -5.51 -15.47
C HIS A 228 15.68 -6.66 -16.31
N PRO A 229 15.61 -7.91 -15.82
CA PRO A 229 16.21 -9.00 -16.60
C PRO A 229 15.41 -9.25 -17.87
N PRO A 230 16.03 -9.14 -19.08
CA PRO A 230 15.37 -9.51 -20.34
C PRO A 230 14.86 -10.96 -20.34
N LEU A 231 15.48 -11.79 -19.50
CA LEU A 231 15.06 -13.17 -19.26
C LEU A 231 13.65 -13.27 -18.63
N LEU A 232 13.17 -12.22 -17.95
CA LEU A 232 11.82 -12.21 -17.40
C LEU A 232 10.79 -12.19 -18.53
N ASP A 233 11.03 -11.37 -19.56
CA ASP A 233 10.13 -11.24 -20.70
C ASP A 233 10.19 -12.49 -21.61
N GLN A 234 11.40 -13.02 -21.86
CA GLN A 234 11.64 -14.16 -22.76
C GLN A 234 11.48 -15.52 -22.08
N GLY A 235 12.10 -15.71 -20.92
CA GLY A 235 12.20 -16.98 -20.20
C GLY A 235 11.29 -17.10 -18.98
N GLY A 236 10.65 -16.01 -18.55
CA GLY A 236 9.76 -15.96 -17.40
C GLY A 236 10.46 -15.90 -16.05
N LEU A 237 9.60 -15.89 -15.00
CA LEU A 237 10.01 -15.69 -13.61
C LEU A 237 11.11 -16.67 -13.17
N VAL A 238 10.94 -17.96 -13.46
CA VAL A 238 11.90 -19.00 -13.02
C VAL A 238 13.29 -18.80 -13.63
N CYS A 239 13.36 -18.51 -14.93
CA CYS A 239 14.65 -18.26 -15.61
C CYS A 239 15.32 -17.00 -15.04
N ALA A 240 14.55 -15.93 -14.82
CA ALA A 240 15.06 -14.68 -14.26
C ALA A 240 15.59 -14.87 -12.84
N LEU A 241 14.86 -15.61 -11.99
CA LEU A 241 15.28 -15.89 -10.61
C LEU A 241 16.54 -16.78 -10.56
N ARG A 242 16.62 -17.85 -11.34
CA ARG A 242 17.83 -18.69 -11.41
C ARG A 242 19.06 -17.89 -11.80
N TRP A 243 18.90 -17.02 -12.80
CA TRP A 243 20.00 -16.16 -13.23
C TRP A 243 20.40 -15.17 -12.14
N TYR A 244 19.43 -14.52 -11.46
CA TYR A 244 19.66 -13.54 -10.40
C TYR A 244 20.38 -14.17 -9.20
N LEU A 245 19.93 -15.35 -8.75
CA LEU A 245 20.52 -16.12 -7.65
C LEU A 245 21.95 -16.54 -7.97
N GLY A 246 22.21 -17.07 -9.17
CA GLY A 246 23.56 -17.41 -9.60
C GLY A 246 24.51 -16.20 -9.65
N GLY A 247 23.99 -15.02 -10.02
CA GLY A 247 24.72 -13.76 -9.96
C GLY A 247 24.98 -13.29 -8.53
N LEU A 248 24.02 -13.46 -7.62
CA LEU A 248 24.17 -13.15 -6.20
C LEU A 248 25.28 -13.99 -5.58
N THR A 249 25.24 -15.31 -5.76
CA THR A 249 26.25 -16.23 -5.22
C THR A 249 27.67 -15.86 -5.70
N LYS A 250 27.83 -15.54 -7.00
CA LYS A 250 29.13 -15.13 -7.54
C LYS A 250 29.69 -13.83 -6.97
N ARG A 251 28.82 -12.87 -6.62
CA ARG A 251 29.26 -11.55 -6.13
C ARG A 251 29.42 -11.48 -4.62
N SER A 252 28.59 -12.21 -3.87
CA SER A 252 28.52 -12.12 -2.40
C SER A 252 29.09 -13.33 -1.67
N GLY A 253 29.26 -14.47 -2.36
CA GLY A 253 29.60 -15.75 -1.72
C GLY A 253 28.42 -16.42 -1.01
N ILE A 254 27.22 -15.81 -0.98
CA ILE A 254 26.03 -16.39 -0.35
C ILE A 254 25.54 -17.56 -1.22
N GLU A 255 25.52 -18.76 -0.67
CA GLU A 255 24.89 -19.92 -1.32
C GLU A 255 23.38 -19.70 -1.45
N SER A 256 22.86 -19.77 -2.67
CA SER A 256 21.43 -19.54 -2.90
C SER A 256 20.77 -20.71 -3.62
N SER A 257 19.56 -21.07 -3.21
CA SER A 257 18.75 -22.12 -3.83
C SER A 257 17.37 -21.62 -4.23
N LEU A 258 16.81 -22.26 -5.28
CA LEU A 258 15.45 -22.03 -5.75
C LEU A 258 14.70 -23.35 -5.80
N GLU A 259 13.65 -23.46 -5.00
CA GLU A 259 12.73 -24.60 -4.99
C GLU A 259 11.41 -24.21 -5.64
N LEU A 260 10.84 -25.13 -6.41
CA LEU A 260 9.62 -24.91 -7.18
C LEU A 260 8.61 -26.03 -6.92
N ALA A 261 7.36 -25.66 -6.66
CA ALA A 261 6.25 -26.58 -6.57
C ALA A 261 5.05 -26.02 -7.41
N PRO A 262 4.69 -26.63 -8.53
CA PRO A 262 5.27 -27.84 -9.13
C PRO A 262 6.66 -27.59 -9.74
N VAL A 263 7.42 -28.64 -9.98
CA VAL A 263 8.77 -28.55 -10.58
C VAL A 263 8.73 -27.92 -11.98
N ASP A 264 7.70 -28.25 -12.78
CA ASP A 264 7.39 -27.60 -14.07
C ASP A 264 6.51 -26.36 -13.83
N PHE A 265 7.10 -25.35 -13.19
CA PHE A 265 6.38 -24.12 -12.81
C PHE A 265 5.90 -23.38 -14.06
N PRO A 266 4.59 -23.07 -14.17
CA PRO A 266 4.02 -22.45 -15.37
C PRO A 266 4.42 -20.98 -15.50
N ARG A 267 4.18 -20.42 -16.70
CA ARG A 267 4.29 -18.98 -16.92
C ARG A 267 3.10 -18.29 -16.28
N LEU A 268 3.39 -17.20 -15.59
CA LEU A 268 2.35 -16.31 -15.04
C LEU A 268 2.15 -15.13 -15.98
N ILE A 269 1.10 -14.33 -15.72
CA ILE A 269 0.88 -13.08 -16.44
C ILE A 269 2.03 -12.09 -16.15
N PRO A 270 2.44 -11.25 -17.12
CA PRO A 270 3.68 -10.48 -17.03
C PRO A 270 3.79 -9.56 -15.83
N HIS A 271 2.68 -8.94 -15.42
CA HIS A 271 2.71 -8.05 -14.27
C HIS A 271 2.95 -8.82 -12.96
N LEU A 272 2.41 -10.04 -12.83
CA LEU A 272 2.62 -10.91 -11.67
C LEU A 272 4.05 -11.42 -11.63
N GLU A 273 4.61 -11.89 -12.77
CA GLU A 273 6.01 -12.28 -12.86
C GLU A 273 6.95 -11.12 -12.46
N THR A 274 6.66 -9.91 -12.93
CA THR A 274 7.45 -8.71 -12.60
C THR A 274 7.35 -8.38 -11.12
N ALA A 275 6.17 -8.41 -10.54
CA ALA A 275 5.95 -8.09 -9.14
C ALA A 275 6.69 -9.10 -8.24
N VAL A 276 6.51 -10.39 -8.48
CA VAL A 276 7.18 -11.46 -7.71
C VAL A 276 8.70 -11.37 -7.85
N PHE A 277 9.20 -11.15 -9.07
CA PHE A 277 10.64 -10.93 -9.28
C PHE A 277 11.17 -9.77 -8.45
N ARG A 278 10.49 -8.62 -8.43
CA ARG A 278 10.88 -7.44 -7.65
C ARG A 278 10.87 -7.70 -6.14
N ILE A 279 9.87 -8.43 -5.67
CA ILE A 279 9.76 -8.79 -4.26
C ILE A 279 10.93 -9.68 -3.84
N VAL A 280 11.21 -10.74 -4.59
CA VAL A 280 12.35 -11.62 -4.31
C VAL A 280 13.69 -10.88 -4.44
N GLN A 281 13.85 -10.01 -5.43
CA GLN A 281 15.02 -9.16 -5.61
C GLN A 281 15.28 -8.28 -4.38
N GLU A 282 14.23 -7.66 -3.84
CA GLU A 282 14.32 -6.81 -2.64
C GLU A 282 14.69 -7.64 -1.41
N CYS A 283 14.06 -8.80 -1.22
CA CYS A 283 14.43 -9.73 -0.13
C CYS A 283 15.91 -10.12 -0.19
N LEU A 284 16.40 -10.54 -1.36
CA LEU A 284 17.79 -10.93 -1.55
C LEU A 284 18.77 -9.76 -1.41
N THR A 285 18.35 -8.56 -1.77
CA THR A 285 19.13 -7.33 -1.55
C THR A 285 19.24 -7.02 -0.07
N ASN A 286 18.15 -7.19 0.69
CA ASN A 286 18.14 -7.01 2.13
C ASN A 286 19.02 -8.06 2.83
N ILE A 287 18.98 -9.31 2.41
CA ILE A 287 19.87 -10.36 2.89
C ILE A 287 21.34 -9.97 2.67
N PHE A 288 21.69 -9.59 1.46
CA PHE A 288 23.06 -9.18 1.11
C PHE A 288 23.56 -7.98 1.95
N ARG A 289 22.71 -6.97 2.16
CA ARG A 289 23.10 -5.73 2.84
C ARG A 289 23.07 -5.83 4.36
N HIS A 290 22.20 -6.67 4.91
CA HIS A 290 21.81 -6.55 6.32
C HIS A 290 21.88 -7.85 7.12
N ALA A 291 21.83 -9.03 6.48
CA ALA A 291 21.65 -10.27 7.21
C ALA A 291 22.95 -10.92 7.68
N GLU A 292 24.10 -10.63 7.05
CA GLU A 292 25.36 -11.36 7.29
C GLU A 292 25.19 -12.89 7.10
N ALA A 293 24.34 -13.27 6.16
CA ALA A 293 23.96 -14.65 5.88
C ALA A 293 24.99 -15.37 4.99
N HIS A 294 25.06 -16.68 5.16
CA HIS A 294 25.84 -17.57 4.30
C HIS A 294 24.95 -18.29 3.27
N LYS A 295 23.67 -18.46 3.59
CA LYS A 295 22.69 -19.15 2.75
C LYS A 295 21.39 -18.38 2.62
N ALA A 296 20.79 -18.47 1.41
CA ALA A 296 19.48 -17.94 1.12
C ALA A 296 18.64 -18.96 0.34
N TRP A 297 17.40 -19.15 0.74
CA TRP A 297 16.46 -20.07 0.10
C TRP A 297 15.29 -19.30 -0.45
N VAL A 298 14.93 -19.56 -1.69
CA VAL A 298 13.74 -19.00 -2.35
C VAL A 298 12.84 -20.15 -2.74
N ASN A 299 11.59 -20.16 -2.28
CA ASN A 299 10.61 -21.16 -2.66
C ASN A 299 9.43 -20.50 -3.36
N LEU A 300 9.01 -21.08 -4.46
CA LEU A 300 7.78 -20.71 -5.16
C LEU A 300 6.86 -21.93 -5.17
N ALA A 301 5.68 -21.80 -4.60
CA ALA A 301 4.67 -22.84 -4.63
C ALA A 301 3.39 -22.31 -5.27
N LEU A 302 2.88 -23.04 -6.26
CA LEU A 302 1.61 -22.76 -6.91
C LEU A 302 0.58 -23.73 -6.34
N GLU A 303 -0.37 -23.19 -5.61
CA GLU A 303 -1.54 -23.91 -5.08
C GLU A 303 -2.76 -23.56 -5.94
N GLU A 304 -3.88 -24.27 -5.80
CA GLU A 304 -5.04 -24.15 -6.70
C GLU A 304 -5.53 -22.70 -6.90
N GLU A 305 -5.53 -21.88 -5.87
CA GLU A 305 -6.06 -20.51 -5.90
C GLU A 305 -5.06 -19.44 -5.44
N ARG A 306 -3.79 -19.83 -5.21
CA ARG A 306 -2.79 -18.89 -4.68
C ARG A 306 -1.37 -19.25 -5.08
N LEU A 307 -0.55 -18.22 -5.23
CA LEU A 307 0.89 -18.29 -5.33
C LEU A 307 1.50 -18.02 -3.95
N ALA A 308 2.22 -19.00 -3.40
CA ALA A 308 3.03 -18.83 -2.21
C ALA A 308 4.49 -18.59 -2.60
N VAL A 309 5.10 -17.57 -2.02
CA VAL A 309 6.51 -17.23 -2.20
C VAL A 309 7.14 -17.12 -0.82
N SER A 310 8.24 -17.83 -0.59
CA SER A 310 9.02 -17.65 0.63
C SER A 310 10.48 -17.38 0.33
N VAL A 311 11.06 -16.45 1.10
CA VAL A 311 12.49 -16.15 1.06
C VAL A 311 13.03 -16.22 2.47
N ARG A 312 14.02 -17.09 2.71
CA ARG A 312 14.65 -17.31 4.01
C ARG A 312 16.16 -17.10 3.93
N ASP A 313 16.75 -16.64 5.02
CA ASP A 313 18.18 -16.58 5.23
C ASP A 313 18.60 -17.28 6.55
N ASP A 314 19.89 -17.54 6.70
CA ASP A 314 20.52 -18.07 7.90
C ASP A 314 21.30 -17.01 8.69
N GLY A 315 21.04 -15.73 8.44
CA GLY A 315 21.79 -14.63 9.01
C GLY A 315 21.40 -14.28 10.44
N ARG A 316 21.74 -13.07 10.87
CA ARG A 316 21.48 -12.56 12.24
C ARG A 316 20.00 -12.35 12.57
N GLY A 317 19.12 -12.42 11.57
CA GLY A 317 17.69 -12.18 11.75
C GLY A 317 17.32 -10.72 11.94
N ILE A 318 16.00 -10.46 11.98
CA ILE A 318 15.43 -9.13 12.25
C ILE A 318 15.39 -8.85 13.76
N GLY A 319 15.72 -7.60 14.17
CA GLY A 319 15.63 -7.15 15.55
C GLY A 319 14.18 -7.15 16.09
N GLU A 320 14.02 -7.27 17.41
CA GLU A 320 12.73 -7.41 18.07
C GLU A 320 11.70 -6.29 17.80
N GLY A 321 12.11 -5.14 17.29
CA GLY A 321 11.18 -4.04 16.97
C GLY A 321 10.69 -4.00 15.51
N ILE A 322 11.25 -4.82 14.61
CA ILE A 322 10.87 -4.86 13.19
C ILE A 322 9.80 -5.93 12.96
N ALA A 323 9.82 -7.01 13.73
CA ALA A 323 8.80 -8.08 13.67
C ALA A 323 7.40 -7.57 14.11
N GLU A 324 7.33 -6.59 15.02
CA GLU A 324 6.09 -5.98 15.51
C GLU A 324 5.53 -4.86 14.61
N PHE A 325 6.10 -4.67 13.42
CA PHE A 325 5.59 -3.77 12.38
C PHE A 325 5.26 -2.33 12.80
N ARG A 326 6.14 -1.67 13.53
CA ARG A 326 6.00 -0.23 13.76
C ARG A 326 6.36 0.54 12.47
N PRO A 327 5.43 1.36 11.92
CA PRO A 327 5.62 2.06 10.64
C PRO A 327 6.87 2.95 10.57
N ASP A 328 7.30 3.46 11.70
CA ASP A 328 8.45 4.38 11.89
C ASP A 328 9.83 3.70 11.79
N ARG A 329 9.88 2.36 11.80
CA ARG A 329 11.12 1.56 11.72
C ARG A 329 11.26 0.71 10.46
N ILE A 330 10.27 0.74 9.59
CA ILE A 330 10.26 -0.04 8.35
C ILE A 330 11.01 0.74 7.27
N GLY A 331 12.09 0.17 6.73
CA GLY A 331 12.80 0.74 5.59
C GLY A 331 11.93 0.80 4.33
N ILE A 332 12.22 1.75 3.43
CA ILE A 332 11.48 1.98 2.18
C ILE A 332 11.29 0.69 1.36
N GLY A 333 12.28 -0.22 1.37
CA GLY A 333 12.22 -1.49 0.64
C GLY A 333 11.12 -2.43 1.13
N ILE A 334 10.98 -2.61 2.45
CA ILE A 334 9.95 -3.48 3.03
C ILE A 334 8.56 -2.88 2.82
N ALA A 335 8.41 -1.56 2.98
CA ALA A 335 7.15 -0.87 2.69
C ALA A 335 6.73 -1.04 1.22
N GLY A 336 7.67 -0.91 0.28
CA GLY A 336 7.44 -1.12 -1.15
C GLY A 336 7.07 -2.56 -1.52
N MET A 337 7.70 -3.57 -0.87
CA MET A 337 7.32 -4.98 -1.06
C MET A 337 5.87 -5.22 -0.62
N ARG A 338 5.50 -4.74 0.56
CA ARG A 338 4.13 -4.90 1.10
C ARG A 338 3.08 -4.25 0.23
N GLN A 339 3.38 -3.06 -0.26
CA GLN A 339 2.47 -2.35 -1.14
C GLN A 339 2.24 -3.13 -2.43
N ARG A 340 3.29 -3.66 -3.09
CA ARG A 340 3.14 -4.51 -4.28
C ARG A 340 2.33 -5.77 -4.02
N VAL A 341 2.55 -6.40 -2.86
CA VAL A 341 1.77 -7.59 -2.47
C VAL A 341 0.30 -7.22 -2.25
N ALA A 342 0.03 -6.09 -1.59
CA ALA A 342 -1.34 -5.62 -1.35
C ALA A 342 -2.06 -5.23 -2.65
N GLU A 343 -1.37 -4.64 -3.63
CA GLU A 343 -1.91 -4.32 -4.98
C GLU A 343 -2.34 -5.58 -5.74
N LEU A 344 -1.73 -6.72 -5.45
CA LEU A 344 -2.10 -8.03 -5.99
C LEU A 344 -3.16 -8.76 -5.13
N GLY A 345 -3.72 -8.08 -4.12
CA GLY A 345 -4.68 -8.68 -3.18
C GLY A 345 -4.06 -9.70 -2.23
N GLY A 346 -2.72 -9.72 -2.13
CA GLY A 346 -1.98 -10.69 -1.34
C GLY A 346 -1.66 -10.23 0.08
N GLN A 347 -0.99 -11.09 0.83
CA GLN A 347 -0.50 -10.85 2.18
C GLN A 347 1.00 -11.09 2.25
N CYS A 348 1.71 -10.27 3.04
CA CYS A 348 3.15 -10.37 3.27
C CYS A 348 3.42 -10.43 4.77
N GLN A 349 4.05 -11.49 5.21
CA GLN A 349 4.47 -11.72 6.59
C GLN A 349 5.99 -11.78 6.66
N LEU A 350 6.55 -11.10 7.65
CA LEU A 350 7.96 -11.11 7.96
C LEU A 350 8.13 -11.68 9.38
N SER A 351 8.91 -12.74 9.51
CA SER A 351 9.11 -13.41 10.79
C SER A 351 10.60 -13.71 11.04
N ARG A 352 10.94 -13.92 12.29
CA ARG A 352 12.27 -14.37 12.66
C ARG A 352 12.36 -15.88 12.46
N ALA A 353 13.34 -16.32 11.68
CA ALA A 353 13.75 -17.72 11.62
C ALA A 353 14.85 -17.99 12.66
N ASN A 354 15.13 -19.23 12.97
CA ASN A 354 16.21 -19.60 13.89
C ASN A 354 17.18 -20.57 13.20
N PRO A 355 18.33 -20.08 12.66
CA PRO A 355 18.72 -18.66 12.54
C PRO A 355 18.06 -17.96 11.35
N GLY A 356 18.13 -16.60 11.32
CA GLY A 356 17.84 -15.76 10.18
C GLY A 356 16.46 -15.12 10.16
N THR A 357 16.01 -14.75 8.97
CA THR A 357 14.73 -14.13 8.65
C THR A 357 13.94 -14.98 7.68
N LEU A 358 12.63 -14.97 7.80
CA LEU A 358 11.69 -15.57 6.85
C LEU A 358 10.69 -14.51 6.39
N VAL A 359 10.58 -14.35 5.09
CA VAL A 359 9.55 -13.54 4.42
C VAL A 359 8.61 -14.51 3.71
N GLU A 360 7.33 -14.46 4.06
CA GLU A 360 6.28 -15.26 3.46
C GLU A 360 5.26 -14.36 2.77
N ILE A 361 4.92 -14.70 1.54
CA ILE A 361 4.02 -13.94 0.69
C ILE A 361 3.01 -14.89 0.09
N THR A 362 1.75 -14.50 0.16
CA THR A 362 0.65 -15.24 -0.45
C THR A 362 -0.12 -14.31 -1.37
N ILE A 363 -0.28 -14.66 -2.63
CA ILE A 363 -0.98 -13.87 -3.65
C ILE A 363 -2.13 -14.72 -4.19
N PRO A 364 -3.40 -14.25 -4.12
CA PRO A 364 -4.52 -14.96 -4.70
C PRO A 364 -4.38 -14.97 -6.23
N LEU A 365 -4.70 -16.10 -6.85
CA LEU A 365 -4.68 -16.26 -8.30
C LEU A 365 -6.11 -16.19 -8.83
N LEU A 366 -6.33 -15.32 -9.80
CA LEU A 366 -7.55 -15.30 -10.60
C LEU A 366 -7.40 -16.31 -11.75
N ASN A 367 -8.51 -16.77 -12.32
CA ASN A 367 -8.52 -17.79 -13.39
C ASN A 367 -7.60 -17.45 -14.58
N ASP A 368 -7.32 -16.17 -14.83
CA ASP A 368 -6.46 -15.72 -15.93
C ASP A 368 -4.99 -15.47 -15.51
N SER A 369 -4.61 -15.81 -14.27
CA SER A 369 -3.28 -15.52 -13.73
C SER A 369 -2.16 -16.40 -14.31
N ILE A 370 -2.52 -17.53 -14.90
CA ILE A 370 -1.60 -18.50 -15.51
C ILE A 370 -1.75 -18.41 -17.01
N ARG A 371 -0.62 -18.26 -17.74
CA ARG A 371 -0.61 -18.34 -19.20
C ARG A 371 -0.68 -19.80 -19.63
N GLU A 372 -1.64 -20.17 -20.43
CA GLU A 372 -1.65 -21.45 -21.11
C GLU A 372 -0.40 -21.59 -21.97
N LYS A 373 0.28 -22.74 -21.90
CA LYS A 373 1.39 -23.05 -22.84
C LYS A 373 0.82 -22.98 -24.27
N PRO A 374 1.45 -22.24 -25.20
CA PRO A 374 1.06 -22.35 -26.59
C PRO A 374 1.19 -23.84 -26.97
N GLU A 375 0.12 -24.45 -27.42
CA GLU A 375 0.13 -25.80 -27.99
C GLU A 375 1.24 -25.86 -29.03
N LYS A 376 2.21 -26.75 -28.81
CA LYS A 376 3.18 -27.06 -29.86
C LYS A 376 2.37 -27.56 -31.05
N SER A 377 2.24 -26.72 -32.07
CA SER A 377 1.76 -27.17 -33.38
C SER A 377 2.69 -28.31 -33.82
N VAL A 378 2.22 -29.53 -33.68
CA VAL A 378 2.83 -30.68 -34.29
C VAL A 378 2.63 -30.48 -35.78
N SER A 379 3.64 -29.88 -36.42
CA SER A 379 3.74 -29.88 -37.86
C SER A 379 4.15 -31.30 -38.26
N ALA A 380 3.16 -32.07 -38.63
CA ALA A 380 3.36 -33.29 -39.37
C ALA A 380 3.77 -32.92 -40.81
N VAL A 381 4.98 -33.20 -41.21
CA VAL A 381 5.40 -33.65 -42.54
C VAL A 381 6.59 -34.57 -42.38
#